data_b26f032261dd18153506582f43506145
#
_entry.id   b26f032261dd18153506582f43506145
#
_cell.length_a   1.000
_cell.length_b   1.000
_cell.length_c   1.000
_cell.angle_alpha   90.00
_cell.angle_beta   90.00
_cell.angle_gamma   90.00
#
_symmetry.space_group_name_H-M   'P 1'
#
loop_
_entity.id
_entity.type
_entity.pdbx_description
1 polymer ?
#
loop_
_entity_poly.entity_id
_entity_poly.type
_entity_poly.pdbx_seq_one_letter_code
_entity_poly.pdbx_strand_id
1 'polypeptide(L)'
;TKFGLKHTSKSQNTIPDDIRFRNYIVMTPKEKMNMPKNCSFEGGTLEHELVQIHYTQNKTLEEALKLETVQDRINNYSPVDEKDKIKFDHIVERLIPVAQNHLDNVSELPKQKWKAELEYTHWDDRIQTYFLSYVDLIGETHFGDIKNVFGTLVKTKAGYSYTKKKTPLVPYHSDCLQIALYQKLLPNLKPFLTYASCSDKRIFTPENCTELRPESLEHYYDELVLYQKCWEKKLELADGNIETLALLSKPDFSEIRKNSFWWKGTDPAVVKRFKGYYGF
;
A
#
# COMPACT_ATOMS: atom_id res chain seq x y z
N THR A 1 21.48 2.28 -11.00
CA THR A 1 22.11 3.29 -10.13
C THR A 1 23.36 2.71 -9.45
N LYS A 2 24.30 3.55 -8.97
CA LYS A 2 25.47 3.13 -8.14
C LYS A 2 25.04 2.42 -6.83
N PHE A 3 23.80 2.60 -6.40
CA PHE A 3 23.20 1.94 -5.24
C PHE A 3 22.42 0.66 -5.58
N GLY A 4 22.48 0.16 -6.82
CA GLY A 4 21.86 -1.10 -7.23
C GLY A 4 20.34 -1.08 -7.40
N LEU A 5 19.69 0.08 -7.35
CA LEU A 5 18.25 0.20 -7.53
C LEU A 5 17.87 0.02 -9.00
N LYS A 6 16.99 -0.95 -9.30
CA LYS A 6 16.66 -1.38 -10.67
C LYS A 6 15.29 -0.90 -11.15
N HIS A 7 14.38 -0.66 -10.26
CA HIS A 7 13.01 -0.20 -10.55
C HIS A 7 12.50 0.69 -9.41
N THR A 8 11.41 1.36 -9.65
CA THR A 8 10.67 2.13 -8.65
C THR A 8 9.20 1.71 -8.62
N SER A 9 8.47 2.16 -7.63
CA SER A 9 7.02 1.96 -7.51
C SER A 9 6.37 3.17 -6.85
N LYS A 10 5.04 3.28 -6.91
CA LYS A 10 4.32 4.34 -6.19
C LYS A 10 4.65 4.32 -4.70
N SER A 11 4.61 3.15 -4.07
CA SER A 11 4.89 3.03 -2.63
C SER A 11 6.32 3.45 -2.26
N GLN A 12 7.31 3.24 -3.14
CA GLN A 12 8.67 3.72 -2.92
C GLN A 12 8.77 5.24 -2.99
N ASN A 13 7.97 5.88 -3.86
CA ASN A 13 8.04 7.32 -4.09
C ASN A 13 7.23 8.14 -3.09
N THR A 14 6.27 7.53 -2.41
CA THR A 14 5.39 8.22 -1.45
C THR A 14 5.78 8.03 0.02
N ILE A 15 6.80 7.24 0.32
CA ILE A 15 7.36 7.14 1.68
C ILE A 15 8.37 8.26 1.95
N PRO A 16 8.54 8.68 3.23
CA PRO A 16 9.59 9.64 3.61
C PRO A 16 10.98 9.18 3.17
N ASP A 17 11.84 10.13 2.81
CA ASP A 17 13.18 9.82 2.27
C ASP A 17 14.07 9.04 3.24
N ASP A 18 13.99 9.33 4.54
CA ASP A 18 14.72 8.59 5.58
C ASP A 18 14.23 7.14 5.70
N ILE A 19 12.94 6.88 5.51
CA ILE A 19 12.39 5.54 5.45
C ILE A 19 12.81 4.84 4.15
N ARG A 20 12.85 5.57 3.03
CA ARG A 20 13.37 5.07 1.75
C ARG A 20 14.85 4.71 1.87
N PHE A 21 15.67 5.57 2.49
CA PHE A 21 17.07 5.32 2.80
C PHE A 21 17.23 4.07 3.69
N ARG A 22 16.47 3.97 4.80
CA ARG A 22 16.49 2.79 5.66
C ARG A 22 16.17 1.51 4.86
N ASN A 23 15.07 1.50 4.13
CA ASN A 23 14.55 0.29 3.49
C ASN A 23 15.40 -0.22 2.33
N TYR A 24 16.06 0.67 1.59
CA TYR A 24 16.74 0.31 0.35
C TYR A 24 18.26 0.40 0.43
N ILE A 25 18.80 1.04 1.44
CA ILE A 25 20.26 1.25 1.59
C ILE A 25 20.76 0.60 2.89
N VAL A 26 20.09 0.82 4.03
CA VAL A 26 20.55 0.34 5.33
C VAL A 26 20.18 -1.12 5.58
N MET A 27 18.96 -1.51 5.21
CA MET A 27 18.46 -2.87 5.42
C MET A 27 18.94 -3.83 4.33
N THR A 28 19.39 -5.00 4.75
CA THR A 28 19.61 -6.13 3.84
C THR A 28 18.25 -6.66 3.31
N PRO A 29 18.25 -7.37 2.16
CA PRO A 29 17.02 -8.00 1.66
C PRO A 29 16.36 -8.95 2.68
N LYS A 30 17.16 -9.71 3.45
CA LYS A 30 16.67 -10.61 4.49
C LYS A 30 15.98 -9.86 5.64
N GLU A 31 16.57 -8.78 6.11
CA GLU A 31 15.97 -7.93 7.17
C GLU A 31 14.69 -7.30 6.70
N LYS A 32 14.62 -6.86 5.44
CA LYS A 32 13.42 -6.30 4.86
C LYS A 32 12.29 -7.34 4.74
N MET A 33 12.61 -8.57 4.33
CA MET A 33 11.63 -9.68 4.29
C MET A 33 11.12 -10.06 5.68
N ASN A 34 11.97 -9.95 6.69
CA ASN A 34 11.64 -10.28 8.08
C ASN A 34 10.99 -9.12 8.85
N MET A 35 10.79 -7.96 8.22
CA MET A 35 10.06 -6.87 8.89
C MET A 35 8.64 -7.32 9.22
N PRO A 36 8.22 -7.17 10.49
CA PRO A 36 6.87 -7.54 10.86
C PRO A 36 5.86 -6.66 10.11
N LYS A 37 4.89 -7.31 9.53
CA LYS A 37 3.74 -6.63 8.92
C LYS A 37 2.76 -6.27 10.02
N ASN A 38 2.26 -5.05 10.03
CA ASN A 38 1.22 -4.67 10.99
C ASN A 38 -0.15 -5.25 10.59
N CYS A 39 -1.04 -5.34 11.57
CA CYS A 39 -2.37 -5.91 11.40
C CYS A 39 -3.19 -5.28 10.26
N SER A 40 -3.03 -3.99 10.01
CA SER A 40 -3.78 -3.32 8.93
C SER A 40 -3.25 -3.70 7.55
N PHE A 41 -1.94 -3.87 7.41
CA PHE A 41 -1.33 -4.33 6.16
C PHE A 41 -1.73 -5.78 5.88
N GLU A 42 -1.58 -6.68 6.87
CA GLU A 42 -1.91 -8.09 6.69
C GLU A 42 -3.41 -8.30 6.46
N GLY A 43 -4.25 -7.57 7.22
CA GLY A 43 -5.70 -7.58 7.01
C GLY A 43 -6.12 -7.08 5.63
N GLY A 44 -5.44 -6.06 5.11
CA GLY A 44 -5.66 -5.58 3.75
C GLY A 44 -5.30 -6.63 2.71
N THR A 45 -4.17 -7.31 2.88
CA THR A 45 -3.77 -8.40 1.98
C THR A 45 -4.74 -9.57 2.00
N LEU A 46 -5.20 -9.98 3.19
CA LEU A 46 -6.19 -11.06 3.34
C LEU A 46 -7.51 -10.71 2.64
N GLU A 47 -7.97 -9.49 2.80
CA GLU A 47 -9.22 -9.05 2.18
C GLU A 47 -9.10 -8.99 0.66
N HIS A 48 -8.01 -8.43 0.13
CA HIS A 48 -7.71 -8.46 -1.32
C HIS A 48 -7.69 -9.90 -1.85
N GLU A 49 -7.08 -10.83 -1.11
CA GLU A 49 -7.06 -12.25 -1.48
C GLU A 49 -8.47 -12.86 -1.55
N LEU A 50 -9.38 -12.51 -0.62
CA LEU A 50 -10.78 -12.96 -0.68
C LEU A 50 -11.49 -12.46 -1.95
N VAL A 51 -11.37 -11.17 -2.26
CA VAL A 51 -11.97 -10.56 -3.46
C VAL A 51 -11.37 -11.19 -4.73
N GLN A 52 -10.08 -11.42 -4.76
CA GLN A 52 -9.37 -12.08 -5.84
C GLN A 52 -9.87 -13.49 -6.10
N ILE A 53 -9.95 -14.32 -5.04
CA ILE A 53 -10.44 -15.69 -5.12
C ILE A 53 -11.88 -15.71 -5.63
N HIS A 54 -12.71 -14.78 -5.17
CA HIS A 54 -14.08 -14.64 -5.65
C HIS A 54 -14.14 -14.46 -7.17
N TYR A 55 -13.38 -13.51 -7.73
CA TYR A 55 -13.42 -13.22 -9.16
C TYR A 55 -12.68 -14.22 -10.03
N THR A 56 -11.58 -14.81 -9.54
CA THR A 56 -10.74 -15.69 -10.35
C THR A 56 -11.11 -17.16 -10.26
N GLN A 57 -11.66 -17.59 -9.12
CA GLN A 57 -12.02 -18.98 -8.85
C GLN A 57 -13.54 -19.22 -8.71
N ASN A 58 -14.34 -18.16 -8.84
CA ASN A 58 -15.81 -18.20 -8.71
C ASN A 58 -16.28 -18.83 -7.39
N LYS A 59 -15.60 -18.51 -6.28
CA LYS A 59 -15.95 -18.97 -4.92
C LYS A 59 -16.73 -17.89 -4.18
N THR A 60 -17.58 -18.31 -3.24
CA THR A 60 -18.14 -17.35 -2.26
C THR A 60 -17.05 -16.84 -1.33
N LEU A 61 -17.28 -15.73 -0.64
CA LEU A 61 -16.33 -15.19 0.33
C LEU A 61 -16.11 -16.14 1.52
N GLU A 62 -17.17 -16.86 1.92
CA GLU A 62 -17.11 -17.89 2.96
C GLU A 62 -16.27 -19.11 2.53
N GLU A 63 -16.36 -19.51 1.27
CA GLU A 63 -15.52 -20.58 0.71
C GLU A 63 -14.07 -20.11 0.57
N ALA A 64 -13.86 -18.87 0.11
CA ALA A 64 -12.54 -18.27 0.00
C ALA A 64 -11.84 -18.17 1.37
N LEU A 65 -12.56 -17.71 2.41
CA LEU A 65 -12.02 -17.62 3.76
C LEU A 65 -11.61 -18.98 4.34
N LYS A 66 -12.25 -20.09 3.92
CA LYS A 66 -11.94 -21.45 4.40
C LYS A 66 -10.78 -22.11 3.68
N LEU A 67 -10.23 -21.51 2.63
CA LEU A 67 -9.06 -22.06 1.95
C LEU A 67 -7.86 -22.14 2.88
N GLU A 68 -7.12 -23.24 2.80
CA GLU A 68 -5.94 -23.51 3.61
C GLU A 68 -4.93 -22.35 3.52
N THR A 69 -4.68 -21.83 2.33
CA THR A 69 -3.76 -20.69 2.12
C THR A 69 -4.15 -19.44 2.91
N VAL A 70 -5.45 -19.12 2.97
CA VAL A 70 -5.98 -17.99 3.72
C VAL A 70 -5.93 -18.27 5.22
N GLN A 71 -6.33 -19.48 5.65
CA GLN A 71 -6.28 -19.88 7.05
C GLN A 71 -4.85 -19.94 7.59
N ASP A 72 -3.91 -20.47 6.82
CA ASP A 72 -2.50 -20.49 7.18
C ASP A 72 -1.95 -19.08 7.40
N ARG A 73 -2.32 -18.13 6.55
CA ARG A 73 -1.91 -16.74 6.70
C ARG A 73 -2.50 -16.11 7.97
N ILE A 74 -3.76 -16.39 8.31
CA ILE A 74 -4.39 -15.92 9.54
C ILE A 74 -3.69 -16.54 10.75
N ASN A 75 -3.47 -17.85 10.75
CA ASN A 75 -2.91 -18.60 11.87
C ASN A 75 -1.42 -18.30 12.10
N ASN A 76 -0.67 -17.99 11.05
CA ASN A 76 0.76 -17.68 11.11
C ASN A 76 1.04 -16.18 11.30
N TYR A 77 0.00 -15.34 11.46
CA TYR A 77 0.22 -13.93 11.72
C TYR A 77 0.97 -13.73 13.04
N SER A 78 2.09 -13.01 12.97
CA SER A 78 2.91 -12.67 14.14
C SER A 78 2.69 -11.20 14.54
N PRO A 79 1.90 -10.91 15.56
CA PRO A 79 1.60 -9.56 15.99
C PRO A 79 2.84 -8.86 16.56
N VAL A 80 2.97 -7.56 16.33
CA VAL A 80 4.08 -6.75 16.85
C VAL A 80 3.94 -6.49 18.36
N ASP A 81 2.71 -6.39 18.85
CA ASP A 81 2.35 -6.22 20.26
C ASP A 81 0.90 -6.69 20.52
N GLU A 82 0.47 -6.68 21.78
CA GLU A 82 -0.88 -7.08 22.19
C GLU A 82 -1.98 -6.26 21.50
N LYS A 83 -1.78 -4.94 21.36
CA LYS A 83 -2.74 -4.07 20.68
C LYS A 83 -2.88 -4.44 19.20
N ASP A 84 -1.79 -4.79 18.57
CA ASP A 84 -1.75 -5.22 17.18
C ASP A 84 -2.50 -6.54 16.99
N LYS A 85 -2.30 -7.49 17.93
CA LYS A 85 -3.04 -8.75 17.97
C LYS A 85 -4.55 -8.54 18.10
N ILE A 86 -4.99 -7.78 19.10
CA ILE A 86 -6.42 -7.49 19.32
C ILE A 86 -7.03 -6.84 18.09
N LYS A 87 -6.30 -5.90 17.46
CA LYS A 87 -6.78 -5.26 16.23
C LYS A 87 -6.87 -6.23 15.06
N PHE A 88 -5.92 -7.15 14.93
CA PHE A 88 -5.94 -8.17 13.89
C PHE A 88 -7.14 -9.10 14.04
N ASP A 89 -7.40 -9.59 15.26
CA ASP A 89 -8.56 -10.44 15.55
C ASP A 89 -9.86 -9.73 15.13
N HIS A 90 -10.01 -8.45 15.44
CA HIS A 90 -11.15 -7.64 14.99
C HIS A 90 -11.22 -7.44 13.47
N ILE A 91 -10.09 -7.38 12.78
CA ILE A 91 -10.05 -7.28 11.31
C ILE A 91 -10.51 -8.61 10.71
N VAL A 92 -10.00 -9.74 11.19
CA VAL A 92 -10.34 -11.08 10.70
C VAL A 92 -11.85 -11.34 10.80
N GLU A 93 -12.49 -11.00 11.93
CA GLU A 93 -13.93 -11.10 12.12
C GLU A 93 -14.75 -10.29 11.09
N ARG A 94 -14.13 -9.31 10.44
CA ARG A 94 -14.78 -8.36 9.54
C ARG A 94 -14.34 -8.47 8.07
N LEU A 95 -13.50 -9.44 7.75
CA LEU A 95 -13.01 -9.63 6.37
C LEU A 95 -14.18 -9.81 5.39
N ILE A 96 -15.11 -10.72 5.69
CA ILE A 96 -16.26 -10.97 4.80
C ILE A 96 -17.12 -9.71 4.59
N PRO A 97 -17.60 -8.98 5.63
CA PRO A 97 -18.36 -7.75 5.41
C PRO A 97 -17.61 -6.68 4.61
N VAL A 98 -16.29 -6.55 4.79
CA VAL A 98 -15.50 -5.57 4.03
C VAL A 98 -15.37 -6.01 2.58
N ALA A 99 -14.99 -7.28 2.33
CA ALA A 99 -14.90 -7.83 0.99
C ALA A 99 -16.25 -7.76 0.25
N GLN A 100 -17.39 -8.09 0.92
CA GLN A 100 -18.71 -7.96 0.33
C GLN A 100 -19.02 -6.52 -0.10
N ASN A 101 -18.66 -5.54 0.71
CA ASN A 101 -18.83 -4.13 0.36
C ASN A 101 -18.00 -3.73 -0.87
N HIS A 102 -16.81 -4.32 -1.08
CA HIS A 102 -16.07 -4.13 -2.33
C HIS A 102 -16.76 -4.80 -3.52
N LEU A 103 -17.23 -6.05 -3.37
CA LEU A 103 -17.99 -6.72 -4.44
C LEU A 103 -19.23 -5.93 -4.84
N ASP A 104 -19.97 -5.40 -3.85
CA ASP A 104 -21.14 -4.57 -4.10
C ASP A 104 -20.78 -3.29 -4.87
N ASN A 105 -19.69 -2.61 -4.51
CA ASN A 105 -19.19 -1.44 -5.24
C ASN A 105 -18.85 -1.80 -6.69
N VAL A 106 -18.08 -2.87 -6.89
CA VAL A 106 -17.66 -3.32 -8.23
C VAL A 106 -18.89 -3.77 -9.05
N SER A 107 -19.95 -4.26 -8.42
CA SER A 107 -21.20 -4.63 -9.09
C SER A 107 -21.98 -3.45 -9.71
N GLU A 108 -21.68 -2.22 -9.29
CA GLU A 108 -22.22 -0.99 -9.90
C GLU A 108 -21.59 -0.69 -11.28
N LEU A 109 -20.43 -1.29 -11.58
CA LEU A 109 -19.76 -1.17 -12.87
C LEU A 109 -20.39 -2.14 -13.90
N PRO A 110 -20.16 -1.92 -15.21
CA PRO A 110 -20.61 -2.84 -16.24
C PRO A 110 -20.13 -4.27 -15.98
N LYS A 111 -21.01 -5.25 -16.19
CA LYS A 111 -20.66 -6.68 -16.04
C LYS A 111 -19.53 -7.05 -16.99
N GLN A 112 -18.47 -7.60 -16.45
CA GLN A 112 -17.29 -8.04 -17.19
C GLN A 112 -16.54 -9.12 -16.42
N LYS A 113 -15.62 -9.81 -17.09
CA LYS A 113 -14.72 -10.75 -16.43
C LYS A 113 -13.56 -9.96 -15.80
N TRP A 114 -13.33 -10.19 -14.52
CA TRP A 114 -12.24 -9.59 -13.79
C TRP A 114 -11.03 -10.51 -13.74
N LYS A 115 -9.86 -9.93 -13.93
CA LYS A 115 -8.54 -10.51 -13.60
C LYS A 115 -8.01 -9.76 -12.38
N ALA A 116 -7.23 -10.43 -11.57
CA ALA A 116 -6.72 -9.86 -10.33
C ALA A 116 -5.20 -9.95 -10.23
N GLU A 117 -4.60 -8.98 -9.52
CA GLU A 117 -3.15 -8.86 -9.23
C GLU A 117 -2.23 -9.07 -10.43
N LEU A 118 -2.48 -8.37 -11.51
CA LEU A 118 -1.60 -8.43 -12.66
C LEU A 118 -0.42 -7.47 -12.47
N GLU A 119 0.78 -8.03 -12.62
CA GLU A 119 2.02 -7.28 -12.61
C GLU A 119 2.20 -6.54 -13.93
N TYR A 120 2.52 -5.26 -13.86
CA TYR A 120 2.87 -4.41 -14.98
C TYR A 120 4.15 -3.65 -14.72
N THR A 121 4.92 -3.44 -15.79
CA THR A 121 6.07 -2.54 -15.78
C THR A 121 5.88 -1.46 -16.83
N HIS A 122 6.23 -0.23 -16.48
CA HIS A 122 6.20 0.92 -17.39
C HIS A 122 7.55 1.63 -17.36
N TRP A 123 8.17 1.77 -18.52
CA TRP A 123 9.35 2.61 -18.70
C TRP A 123 8.93 4.06 -18.84
N ASP A 124 9.54 4.96 -18.08
CA ASP A 124 9.36 6.41 -18.26
C ASP A 124 10.70 7.07 -18.63
N ASP A 125 10.75 7.66 -19.82
CA ASP A 125 11.95 8.31 -20.35
C ASP A 125 12.41 9.50 -19.52
N ARG A 126 11.53 10.10 -18.73
CA ARG A 126 11.83 11.25 -17.88
C ARG A 126 12.67 10.88 -16.66
N ILE A 127 12.61 9.61 -16.21
CA ILE A 127 13.32 9.07 -15.05
C ILE A 127 14.25 7.92 -15.40
N GLN A 128 14.29 7.50 -16.68
CA GLN A 128 15.18 6.43 -17.19
C GLN A 128 15.13 5.16 -16.31
N THR A 129 13.93 4.80 -15.84
CA THR A 129 13.71 3.60 -15.01
C THR A 129 12.31 3.04 -15.20
N TYR A 130 12.10 1.83 -14.71
CA TYR A 130 10.80 1.18 -14.74
C TYR A 130 9.99 1.46 -13.48
N PHE A 131 8.71 1.81 -13.64
CA PHE A 131 7.71 1.64 -12.61
C PHE A 131 7.21 0.19 -12.59
N LEU A 132 7.21 -0.43 -11.42
CA LEU A 132 6.60 -1.72 -11.16
C LEU A 132 5.28 -1.52 -10.41
N SER A 133 4.22 -2.15 -10.88
CA SER A 133 2.87 -2.03 -10.32
C SER A 133 2.14 -3.36 -10.34
N TYR A 134 1.27 -3.54 -9.36
CA TYR A 134 0.30 -4.63 -9.30
C TYR A 134 -1.09 -4.00 -9.28
N VAL A 135 -1.91 -4.33 -10.28
CA VAL A 135 -3.26 -3.78 -10.41
C VAL A 135 -4.25 -4.77 -9.81
N ASP A 136 -5.04 -4.34 -8.84
CA ASP A 136 -5.89 -5.24 -8.04
C ASP A 136 -6.97 -5.90 -8.89
N LEU A 137 -7.68 -5.14 -9.74
CA LEU A 137 -8.72 -5.66 -10.64
C LEU A 137 -8.59 -5.04 -12.03
N ILE A 138 -8.67 -5.89 -13.06
CA ILE A 138 -8.68 -5.48 -14.46
C ILE A 138 -9.79 -6.24 -15.19
N GLY A 139 -10.70 -5.49 -15.80
CA GLY A 139 -11.74 -6.00 -16.66
C GLY A 139 -11.52 -5.63 -18.13
N GLU A 140 -12.56 -5.78 -18.93
CA GLU A 140 -12.53 -5.45 -20.38
C GLU A 140 -12.63 -3.95 -20.63
N THR A 141 -13.29 -3.21 -19.73
CA THR A 141 -13.56 -1.77 -19.87
C THR A 141 -13.04 -0.94 -18.70
N HIS A 142 -12.77 -1.56 -17.55
CA HIS A 142 -12.35 -0.88 -16.34
C HIS A 142 -11.17 -1.57 -15.69
N PHE A 143 -10.38 -0.79 -14.97
CA PHE A 143 -9.39 -1.28 -14.01
C PHE A 143 -9.55 -0.51 -12.70
N GLY A 144 -9.09 -1.08 -11.59
CA GLY A 144 -9.16 -0.36 -10.33
C GLY A 144 -8.38 -0.97 -9.20
N ASP A 145 -8.48 -0.29 -8.09
CA ASP A 145 -7.74 -0.55 -6.87
C ASP A 145 -8.70 -0.61 -5.68
N ILE A 146 -8.39 -1.49 -4.74
CA ILE A 146 -9.23 -1.81 -3.58
C ILE A 146 -8.57 -1.25 -2.33
N LYS A 147 -9.29 -0.47 -1.53
CA LYS A 147 -8.77 0.16 -0.33
C LYS A 147 -9.63 -0.10 0.91
N ASN A 148 -9.04 -0.76 1.87
CA ASN A 148 -9.69 -1.08 3.13
C ASN A 148 -9.63 0.07 4.13
N VAL A 149 -10.74 0.32 4.80
CA VAL A 149 -10.85 1.30 5.87
C VAL A 149 -11.13 0.58 7.19
N PHE A 150 -10.06 0.03 7.77
CA PHE A 150 -10.18 -0.63 9.08
C PHE A 150 -10.34 0.39 10.20
N GLY A 151 -11.11 -0.01 11.22
CA GLY A 151 -11.33 0.80 12.41
C GLY A 151 -10.05 1.03 13.24
N THR A 152 -10.21 1.80 14.29
CA THR A 152 -9.15 2.11 15.24
C THR A 152 -9.45 1.50 16.59
N LEU A 153 -8.46 0.88 17.25
CA LEU A 153 -8.55 0.48 18.64
C LEU A 153 -8.31 1.69 19.54
N VAL A 154 -9.29 1.98 20.37
CA VAL A 154 -9.20 3.02 21.41
C VAL A 154 -9.15 2.35 22.77
N LYS A 155 -8.18 2.72 23.61
CA LYS A 155 -8.09 2.23 24.99
C LYS A 155 -9.19 2.91 25.82
N THR A 156 -9.99 2.11 26.50
CA THR A 156 -11.05 2.55 27.41
C THR A 156 -10.76 2.06 28.82
N LYS A 157 -11.57 2.44 29.82
CA LYS A 157 -11.44 1.93 31.20
C LYS A 157 -11.71 0.42 31.28
N ALA A 158 -12.52 -0.13 30.35
CA ALA A 158 -12.89 -1.55 30.31
C ALA A 158 -12.00 -2.38 29.37
N GLY A 159 -10.90 -1.83 28.83
CA GLY A 159 -10.05 -2.52 27.86
C GLY A 159 -9.97 -1.77 26.51
N TYR A 160 -9.94 -2.51 25.41
CA TYR A 160 -9.92 -1.91 24.06
C TYR A 160 -11.32 -1.93 23.44
N SER A 161 -11.69 -0.84 22.79
CA SER A 161 -12.88 -0.72 21.95
C SER A 161 -12.48 -0.48 20.50
N TYR A 162 -13.11 -1.22 19.58
CA TYR A 162 -12.90 -1.05 18.15
C TYR A 162 -13.91 -0.05 17.59
N THR A 163 -13.40 1.07 17.05
CA THR A 163 -14.25 2.09 16.44
C THR A 163 -14.38 1.84 14.94
N LYS A 164 -15.62 1.83 14.45
CA LYS A 164 -15.88 1.78 13.00
C LYS A 164 -15.42 3.08 12.35
N LYS A 165 -14.86 3.00 11.15
CA LYS A 165 -14.54 4.15 10.32
C LYS A 165 -15.49 4.21 9.13
N LYS A 166 -15.82 5.42 8.72
CA LYS A 166 -16.46 5.69 7.43
C LYS A 166 -15.42 5.73 6.32
N THR A 167 -15.84 5.41 5.12
CA THR A 167 -15.04 5.60 3.91
C THR A 167 -14.80 7.09 3.65
N PRO A 168 -13.68 7.47 3.00
CA PRO A 168 -13.41 8.86 2.69
C PRO A 168 -14.45 9.43 1.72
N LEU A 169 -14.76 10.72 1.84
CA LEU A 169 -15.65 11.43 0.92
C LEU A 169 -14.95 11.80 -0.40
N VAL A 170 -13.63 11.85 -0.38
CA VAL A 170 -12.75 12.12 -1.53
C VAL A 170 -11.61 11.11 -1.45
N PRO A 171 -11.10 10.58 -2.57
CA PRO A 171 -9.96 9.67 -2.55
C PRO A 171 -8.76 10.25 -1.83
N TYR A 172 -7.99 9.40 -1.15
CA TYR A 172 -6.72 9.85 -0.60
C TYR A 172 -5.73 10.15 -1.73
N HIS A 173 -4.97 11.23 -1.58
CA HIS A 173 -3.97 11.67 -2.55
C HIS A 173 -3.02 10.53 -2.97
N SER A 174 -2.54 9.73 -2.01
CA SER A 174 -1.67 8.59 -2.28
C SER A 174 -2.30 7.53 -3.17
N ASP A 175 -3.63 7.38 -3.12
CA ASP A 175 -4.34 6.39 -3.93
C ASP A 175 -4.60 6.93 -5.34
N CYS A 176 -4.81 8.25 -5.47
CA CYS A 176 -4.85 8.92 -6.77
C CYS A 176 -3.53 8.78 -7.54
N LEU A 177 -2.38 8.90 -6.84
CA LEU A 177 -1.06 8.63 -7.44
C LEU A 177 -0.94 7.19 -7.97
N GLN A 178 -1.52 6.21 -7.28
CA GLN A 178 -1.52 4.82 -7.70
C GLN A 178 -2.38 4.61 -8.96
N ILE A 179 -3.60 5.15 -8.94
CA ILE A 179 -4.51 5.08 -10.10
C ILE A 179 -3.90 5.81 -11.32
N ALA A 180 -3.23 6.94 -11.11
CA ALA A 180 -2.55 7.67 -12.17
C ALA A 180 -1.45 6.82 -12.84
N LEU A 181 -0.67 6.08 -12.05
CA LEU A 181 0.30 5.14 -12.58
C LEU A 181 -0.38 4.01 -13.38
N TYR A 182 -1.47 3.44 -12.84
CA TYR A 182 -2.22 2.40 -13.55
C TYR A 182 -2.84 2.91 -14.85
N GLN A 183 -3.30 4.17 -14.90
CA GLN A 183 -3.83 4.78 -16.12
C GLN A 183 -2.78 4.88 -17.24
N LYS A 184 -1.51 5.11 -16.90
CA LYS A 184 -0.41 5.06 -17.90
C LYS A 184 -0.16 3.67 -18.44
N LEU A 185 -0.39 2.63 -17.63
CA LEU A 185 -0.27 1.23 -18.03
C LEU A 185 -1.47 0.76 -18.86
N LEU A 186 -2.64 1.28 -18.59
CA LEU A 186 -3.94 0.85 -19.11
C LEU A 186 -4.74 2.04 -19.70
N PRO A 187 -4.19 2.75 -20.69
CA PRO A 187 -4.74 4.03 -21.16
C PRO A 187 -6.13 3.94 -21.79
N ASN A 188 -6.53 2.75 -22.23
CA ASN A 188 -7.82 2.50 -22.90
C ASN A 188 -8.92 2.06 -21.94
N LEU A 189 -8.62 1.81 -20.66
CA LEU A 189 -9.58 1.39 -19.64
C LEU A 189 -9.93 2.56 -18.73
N LYS A 190 -11.16 2.54 -18.21
CA LYS A 190 -11.63 3.54 -17.24
C LYS A 190 -11.19 3.14 -15.84
N PRO A 191 -10.63 4.07 -15.05
CA PRO A 191 -10.24 3.79 -13.69
C PRO A 191 -11.42 3.75 -12.73
N PHE A 192 -11.31 2.94 -11.68
CA PHE A 192 -12.12 3.07 -10.48
C PHE A 192 -11.28 2.88 -9.22
N LEU A 193 -11.78 3.41 -8.12
CA LEU A 193 -11.19 3.25 -6.80
C LEU A 193 -12.30 2.94 -5.81
N THR A 194 -12.21 1.81 -5.12
CA THR A 194 -13.22 1.41 -4.14
C THR A 194 -12.65 1.44 -2.73
N TYR A 195 -13.41 2.05 -1.82
CA TYR A 195 -13.16 2.00 -0.38
C TYR A 195 -14.26 1.21 0.30
N ALA A 196 -13.88 0.32 1.21
CA ALA A 196 -14.83 -0.37 2.05
C ALA A 196 -14.37 -0.44 3.51
N SER A 197 -15.33 -0.33 4.40
CA SER A 197 -15.24 -0.69 5.82
C SER A 197 -16.31 -1.72 6.11
N CYS A 198 -16.36 -2.27 7.32
CA CYS A 198 -17.41 -3.23 7.70
C CYS A 198 -18.83 -2.62 7.75
N SER A 199 -19.00 -1.31 7.59
CA SER A 199 -20.30 -0.62 7.73
C SER A 199 -20.52 0.49 6.73
N ASP A 200 -19.58 0.72 5.81
CA ASP A 200 -19.66 1.80 4.84
C ASP A 200 -18.86 1.44 3.60
N LYS A 201 -19.32 1.85 2.44
CA LYS A 201 -18.67 1.58 1.16
C LYS A 201 -18.80 2.77 0.23
N ARG A 202 -17.82 2.92 -0.68
CA ARG A 202 -17.83 3.97 -1.69
C ARG A 202 -17.00 3.58 -2.89
N ILE A 203 -17.53 3.85 -4.08
CA ILE A 203 -16.80 3.74 -5.34
C ILE A 203 -16.63 5.12 -5.95
N PHE A 204 -15.43 5.38 -6.44
CA PHE A 204 -15.08 6.55 -7.23
C PHE A 204 -14.77 6.13 -8.65
N THR A 205 -15.31 6.87 -9.60
CA THR A 205 -15.09 6.73 -11.05
C THR A 205 -14.91 8.14 -11.65
N PRO A 206 -14.43 8.29 -12.88
CA PRO A 206 -14.31 9.61 -13.51
C PRO A 206 -15.64 10.38 -13.62
N GLU A 207 -16.75 9.66 -13.60
CA GLU A 207 -18.09 10.24 -13.70
C GLU A 207 -18.52 10.93 -12.40
N ASN A 208 -18.10 10.41 -11.23
CA ASN A 208 -18.51 10.93 -9.92
C ASN A 208 -17.36 11.56 -9.10
N CYS A 209 -16.13 11.56 -9.63
CA CYS A 209 -14.94 12.04 -8.93
C CYS A 209 -13.99 12.77 -9.87
N THR A 210 -13.71 14.04 -9.58
CA THR A 210 -12.81 14.88 -10.38
C THR A 210 -11.37 14.39 -10.35
N GLU A 211 -10.94 13.83 -9.23
CA GLU A 211 -9.58 13.32 -9.00
C GLU A 211 -9.23 12.13 -9.92
N LEU A 212 -10.24 11.39 -10.41
CA LEU A 212 -10.05 10.27 -11.34
C LEU A 212 -10.24 10.64 -12.81
N ARG A 213 -10.48 11.90 -13.13
CA ARG A 213 -10.55 12.35 -14.52
C ARG A 213 -9.16 12.36 -15.18
N PRO A 214 -9.08 12.18 -16.51
CA PRO A 214 -7.80 12.09 -17.21
C PRO A 214 -6.84 13.24 -16.90
N GLU A 215 -7.35 14.48 -16.84
CA GLU A 215 -6.54 15.67 -16.56
C GLU A 215 -5.93 15.64 -15.17
N SER A 216 -6.71 15.21 -14.16
CA SER A 216 -6.23 15.09 -12.78
C SER A 216 -5.22 13.94 -12.66
N LEU A 217 -5.47 12.81 -13.30
CA LEU A 217 -4.55 11.67 -13.29
C LEU A 217 -3.22 11.98 -13.98
N GLU A 218 -3.22 12.82 -15.02
CA GLU A 218 -1.97 13.29 -15.62
C GLU A 218 -1.13 14.10 -14.64
N HIS A 219 -1.76 15.02 -13.88
CA HIS A 219 -1.07 15.79 -12.82
C HIS A 219 -0.51 14.89 -11.71
N TYR A 220 -1.27 13.90 -11.24
CA TYR A 220 -0.80 12.95 -10.24
C TYR A 220 0.36 12.08 -10.76
N TYR A 221 0.33 11.72 -12.02
CA TYR A 221 1.45 10.98 -12.62
C TYR A 221 2.70 11.85 -12.73
N ASP A 222 2.57 13.12 -13.14
CA ASP A 222 3.69 14.06 -13.16
C ASP A 222 4.29 14.29 -11.77
N GLU A 223 3.46 14.37 -10.76
CA GLU A 223 3.90 14.43 -9.36
C GLU A 223 4.70 13.19 -8.94
N LEU A 224 4.23 12.00 -9.32
CA LEU A 224 4.93 10.73 -9.04
C LEU A 224 6.32 10.70 -9.72
N VAL A 225 6.41 11.17 -10.96
CA VAL A 225 7.68 11.33 -11.69
C VAL A 225 8.58 12.34 -10.99
N LEU A 226 8.03 13.46 -10.52
CA LEU A 226 8.80 14.47 -9.77
C LEU A 226 9.41 13.89 -8.49
N TYR A 227 8.64 13.12 -7.71
CA TYR A 227 9.17 12.45 -6.51
C TYR A 227 10.35 11.52 -6.85
N GLN A 228 10.24 10.78 -7.95
CA GLN A 228 11.34 9.92 -8.39
C GLN A 228 12.55 10.74 -8.82
N LYS A 229 12.38 11.81 -9.59
CA LYS A 229 13.46 12.73 -9.99
C LYS A 229 14.19 13.34 -8.78
N CYS A 230 13.43 13.76 -7.78
CA CYS A 230 14.01 14.29 -6.54
C CYS A 230 14.89 13.24 -5.84
N TRP A 231 14.44 11.98 -5.80
CA TRP A 231 15.24 10.91 -5.24
C TRP A 231 16.49 10.61 -6.09
N GLU A 232 16.36 10.52 -7.41
CA GLU A 232 17.49 10.31 -8.32
C GLU A 232 18.55 11.40 -8.18
N LYS A 233 18.11 12.66 -8.02
CA LYS A 233 19.02 13.77 -7.79
C LYS A 233 19.81 13.63 -6.48
N LYS A 234 19.20 13.11 -5.42
CA LYS A 234 19.92 12.80 -4.17
C LYS A 234 20.93 11.67 -4.36
N LEU A 235 20.58 10.63 -5.12
CA LEU A 235 21.49 9.54 -5.46
C LEU A 235 22.69 10.04 -6.29
N GLU A 236 22.46 10.93 -7.24
CA GLU A 236 23.53 11.57 -8.03
C GLU A 236 24.46 12.41 -7.15
N LEU A 237 23.89 13.29 -6.31
CA LEU A 237 24.66 14.14 -5.40
C LEU A 237 25.46 13.32 -4.38
N ALA A 238 24.97 12.19 -3.97
CA ALA A 238 25.66 11.28 -3.08
C ALA A 238 26.83 10.55 -3.77
N ASP A 239 26.77 10.38 -5.08
CA ASP A 239 27.79 9.73 -5.94
C ASP A 239 28.32 8.38 -5.40
N GLY A 240 27.45 7.59 -4.80
CA GLY A 240 27.79 6.31 -4.17
C GLY A 240 28.21 6.43 -2.70
N ASN A 241 28.34 7.63 -2.15
CA ASN A 241 28.66 7.86 -0.75
C ASN A 241 27.38 7.74 0.11
N ILE A 242 27.33 6.71 0.96
CA ILE A 242 26.16 6.42 1.79
C ILE A 242 25.95 7.48 2.87
N GLU A 243 27.00 8.04 3.44
CA GLU A 243 26.90 9.08 4.47
C GLU A 243 26.33 10.37 3.90
N THR A 244 26.75 10.75 2.70
CA THR A 244 26.15 11.89 1.98
C THR A 244 24.67 11.64 1.68
N LEU A 245 24.30 10.45 1.23
CA LEU A 245 22.91 10.10 0.98
C LEU A 245 22.07 10.13 2.28
N ALA A 246 22.63 9.66 3.39
CA ALA A 246 22.00 9.76 4.70
C ALA A 246 21.65 11.20 5.04
N LEU A 247 22.62 12.13 4.94
CA LEU A 247 22.40 13.56 5.21
C LEU A 247 21.32 14.17 4.30
N LEU A 248 21.29 13.78 3.02
CA LEU A 248 20.29 14.25 2.07
C LEU A 248 18.87 13.68 2.35
N SER A 249 18.78 12.58 3.11
CA SER A 249 17.51 11.91 3.44
C SER A 249 16.77 12.52 4.64
N LYS A 250 17.36 13.49 5.33
CA LYS A 250 16.74 14.30 6.41
C LYS A 250 15.93 13.49 7.44
N PRO A 251 16.57 12.69 8.30
CA PRO A 251 15.88 11.78 9.21
C PRO A 251 15.05 12.50 10.27
N ASP A 252 13.89 11.95 10.58
CA ASP A 252 13.12 12.35 11.76
C ASP A 252 13.40 11.41 12.95
N PHE A 253 14.39 11.72 13.77
CA PHE A 253 14.71 10.93 14.96
C PHE A 253 13.58 10.91 16.01
N SER A 254 12.61 11.84 15.95
CA SER A 254 11.48 11.84 16.86
C SER A 254 10.55 10.65 16.55
N GLU A 255 10.39 10.32 15.28
CA GLU A 255 9.58 9.19 14.84
C GLU A 255 10.20 7.84 15.27
N ILE A 256 11.53 7.73 15.27
CA ILE A 256 12.24 6.56 15.79
C ILE A 256 11.96 6.40 17.30
N ARG A 257 12.08 7.50 18.08
CA ARG A 257 11.84 7.47 19.54
C ARG A 257 10.39 7.13 19.90
N LYS A 258 9.45 7.61 19.10
CA LYS A 258 8.02 7.32 19.29
C LYS A 258 7.63 5.92 18.84
N ASN A 259 8.54 5.15 18.24
CA ASN A 259 8.23 3.87 17.59
C ASN A 259 7.01 3.99 16.67
N SER A 260 7.04 5.02 15.81
CA SER A 260 5.95 5.38 14.92
C SER A 260 5.62 4.26 13.92
N PHE A 261 4.55 4.45 13.15
CA PHE A 261 4.10 3.49 12.13
C PHE A 261 5.25 2.95 11.25
N TRP A 262 6.15 3.83 10.81
CA TRP A 262 7.26 3.46 9.93
C TRP A 262 8.40 2.70 10.65
N TRP A 263 8.56 2.88 11.96
CA TRP A 263 9.65 2.32 12.74
C TRP A 263 9.23 1.16 13.62
N LYS A 264 7.90 0.95 13.77
CA LYS A 264 7.34 -0.09 14.62
C LYS A 264 7.81 -1.48 14.16
N GLY A 265 8.40 -2.23 15.08
CA GLY A 265 8.94 -3.56 14.83
C GLY A 265 10.25 -3.60 14.02
N THR A 266 10.89 -2.45 13.75
CA THR A 266 12.23 -2.44 13.13
C THR A 266 13.26 -3.04 14.09
N ASP A 267 14.07 -3.97 13.59
CA ASP A 267 15.15 -4.60 14.36
C ASP A 267 16.08 -3.53 15.00
N PRO A 268 16.37 -3.62 16.30
CA PRO A 268 17.29 -2.70 16.98
C PRO A 268 18.67 -2.58 16.30
N ALA A 269 19.17 -3.65 15.69
CA ALA A 269 20.44 -3.62 14.95
C ALA A 269 20.32 -2.73 13.70
N VAL A 270 19.19 -2.75 12.98
CA VAL A 270 18.90 -1.85 11.86
C VAL A 270 18.82 -0.41 12.35
N VAL A 271 18.13 -0.15 13.46
CA VAL A 271 18.02 1.19 14.05
C VAL A 271 19.41 1.71 14.44
N LYS A 272 20.25 0.87 15.04
CA LYS A 272 21.64 1.24 15.39
C LYS A 272 22.45 1.58 14.15
N ARG A 273 22.43 0.76 13.09
CA ARG A 273 23.14 1.06 11.84
C ARG A 273 22.64 2.35 11.19
N PHE A 274 21.30 2.53 11.14
CA PHE A 274 20.70 3.75 10.60
C PHE A 274 21.22 5.00 11.35
N LYS A 275 21.19 4.99 12.68
CA LYS A 275 21.71 6.09 13.51
C LYS A 275 23.20 6.31 13.30
N GLY A 276 23.99 5.24 13.13
CA GLY A 276 25.43 5.31 12.89
C GLY A 276 25.81 6.16 11.67
N TYR A 277 24.99 6.19 10.60
CA TYR A 277 25.21 7.07 9.45
C TYR A 277 25.05 8.55 9.76
N TYR A 278 24.51 8.91 10.91
CA TYR A 278 24.33 10.28 11.38
C TYR A 278 25.23 10.62 12.59
N GLY A 279 26.14 9.73 12.96
CA GLY A 279 27.09 9.95 14.06
C GLY A 279 26.52 9.66 15.46
N PHE A 280 25.47 8.84 15.59
CA PHE A 280 24.82 8.48 16.87
C PHE A 280 25.00 7.01 17.24
#